data_68eabf85afff3116c15b904d6af5e0b0
#
_entry.id   68eabf85afff3116c15b904d6af5e0b0
#
_cell.length_a   1.000
_cell.length_b   1.000
_cell.length_c   1.000
_cell.angle_alpha   90.00
_cell.angle_beta   90.00
_cell.angle_gamma   90.00
#
_symmetry.space_group_name_H-M   'P 1'
#
loop_
_entity.id
_entity.type
_entity.pdbx_description
1 polymer ?
#
loop_
_entity_poly.entity_id
_entity_poly.type
_entity_poly.pdbx_seq_one_letter_code
_entity_poly.pdbx_strand_id
1 'polypeptide(L)'
;MAKIGTLDLGNFPLLLAPMEDVSDPPFRAVCKRGGADLMYTEFISSEGLIRDAAKSKQKLDIFEYERPIGIQLFGGDIGNMREAAEIAAAAKPDLIDINYGCPVKAVACKGAGAALLQDIPKMVKMTEEIVKSVSLPVTVKTRLGWDDKTKNIVEVAERLQDIGIAALTVHGRTRVQMYKGEADWTLIGKIKENPRMKIPVFGNGDIDSPEKAKEYFERYQVDGIMIGRAAIGFPWVFNQIKAYLKDGTI
;
A
#
# COMPACT_ATOMS: atom_id res chain seq x y z
N MET A 1 -15.94 -9.86 0.78
CA MET A 1 -15.38 -9.45 -0.53
C MET A 1 -14.75 -8.08 -0.40
N ALA A 2 -13.46 -7.97 -0.73
CA ALA A 2 -12.76 -6.70 -0.71
C ALA A 2 -12.96 -5.96 -2.05
N LYS A 3 -13.46 -4.72 -2.00
CA LYS A 3 -13.66 -3.88 -3.18
C LYS A 3 -12.94 -2.55 -3.03
N ILE A 4 -12.15 -2.17 -4.03
CA ILE A 4 -11.50 -0.85 -4.12
C ILE A 4 -12.19 -0.05 -5.22
N GLY A 5 -13.11 0.84 -4.86
CA GLY A 5 -14.00 1.45 -5.84
C GLY A 5 -14.84 0.39 -6.57
N THR A 6 -14.71 0.33 -7.89
CA THR A 6 -15.38 -0.69 -8.74
C THR A 6 -14.57 -1.99 -8.88
N LEU A 7 -13.31 -2.01 -8.42
CA LEU A 7 -12.43 -3.16 -8.53
C LEU A 7 -12.77 -4.21 -7.47
N ASP A 8 -13.26 -5.38 -7.90
CA ASP A 8 -13.55 -6.51 -7.03
C ASP A 8 -12.33 -7.43 -6.93
N LEU A 9 -11.76 -7.55 -5.75
CA LEU A 9 -10.60 -8.40 -5.48
C LEU A 9 -11.00 -9.78 -4.90
N GLY A 10 -12.29 -10.04 -4.76
CA GLY A 10 -12.79 -11.30 -4.21
C GLY A 10 -12.67 -11.41 -2.69
N ASN A 11 -12.68 -12.65 -2.22
CA ASN A 11 -12.53 -12.98 -0.80
C ASN A 11 -11.06 -13.20 -0.49
N PHE A 12 -10.50 -12.50 0.49
CA PHE A 12 -9.14 -12.66 0.92
C PHE A 12 -8.07 -12.36 -0.15
N PRO A 13 -8.03 -11.17 -0.71
CA PRO A 13 -6.99 -10.81 -1.68
C PRO A 13 -5.60 -10.75 -1.06
N LEU A 14 -4.63 -11.20 -1.84
CA LEU A 14 -3.21 -11.13 -1.53
C LEU A 14 -2.54 -10.10 -2.43
N LEU A 15 -1.94 -9.07 -1.83
CA LEU A 15 -1.37 -7.95 -2.53
C LEU A 15 0.17 -8.04 -2.51
N LEU A 16 0.82 -7.72 -3.63
CA LEU A 16 2.27 -7.52 -3.66
C LEU A 16 2.59 -6.11 -3.18
N ALA A 17 3.45 -5.98 -2.18
CA ALA A 17 3.90 -4.68 -1.70
C ALA A 17 4.78 -3.94 -2.73
N PRO A 18 4.65 -2.61 -2.85
CA PRO A 18 5.60 -1.79 -3.60
C PRO A 18 6.97 -1.80 -2.90
N MET A 19 8.02 -2.19 -3.62
CA MET A 19 9.39 -2.28 -3.11
C MET A 19 10.37 -1.69 -4.12
N GLU A 20 11.13 -0.68 -3.70
CA GLU A 20 12.14 -0.02 -4.53
C GLU A 20 13.21 -1.02 -4.96
N ASP A 21 13.64 -0.93 -6.21
CA ASP A 21 14.62 -1.81 -6.86
C ASP A 21 14.24 -3.32 -6.84
N VAL A 22 12.96 -3.65 -6.61
CA VAL A 22 12.46 -5.03 -6.52
C VAL A 22 11.17 -5.23 -7.31
N SER A 23 10.16 -4.40 -7.11
CA SER A 23 8.86 -4.58 -7.76
C SER A 23 8.81 -3.96 -9.17
N ASP A 24 9.83 -4.28 -9.97
CA ASP A 24 9.90 -4.00 -11.40
C ASP A 24 8.93 -4.88 -12.21
N PRO A 25 8.68 -4.57 -13.50
CA PRO A 25 7.74 -5.35 -14.31
C PRO A 25 8.03 -6.86 -14.37
N PRO A 26 9.29 -7.33 -14.56
CA PRO A 26 9.59 -8.77 -14.52
C PRO A 26 9.22 -9.45 -13.21
N PHE A 27 9.53 -8.83 -12.07
CA PHE A 27 9.21 -9.39 -10.77
C PHE A 27 7.69 -9.40 -10.52
N ARG A 28 6.99 -8.32 -10.89
CA ARG A 28 5.52 -8.28 -10.80
C ARG A 28 4.87 -9.36 -11.65
N ALA A 29 5.39 -9.62 -12.88
CA ALA A 29 4.91 -10.68 -13.74
C ALA A 29 5.01 -12.06 -13.07
N VAL A 30 6.13 -12.34 -12.40
CA VAL A 30 6.32 -13.61 -11.67
C VAL A 30 5.39 -13.71 -10.46
N CYS A 31 5.23 -12.64 -9.69
CA CYS A 31 4.29 -12.59 -8.57
C CYS A 31 2.83 -12.74 -9.03
N LYS A 32 2.46 -12.16 -10.18
CA LYS A 32 1.13 -12.35 -10.77
C LYS A 32 0.85 -13.82 -11.08
N ARG A 33 1.80 -14.50 -11.73
CA ARG A 33 1.72 -15.95 -11.97
C ARG A 33 1.72 -16.75 -10.67
N GLY A 34 2.41 -16.25 -9.64
CA GLY A 34 2.44 -16.79 -8.29
C GLY A 34 1.14 -16.57 -7.49
N GLY A 35 0.15 -15.87 -8.06
CA GLY A 35 -1.18 -15.72 -7.48
C GLY A 35 -1.45 -14.38 -6.78
N ALA A 36 -0.60 -13.35 -6.93
CA ALA A 36 -0.91 -12.02 -6.42
C ALA A 36 -2.17 -11.44 -7.11
N ASP A 37 -3.12 -10.93 -6.32
CA ASP A 37 -4.39 -10.41 -6.82
C ASP A 37 -4.27 -8.96 -7.26
N LEU A 38 -3.54 -8.14 -6.49
CA LEU A 38 -3.27 -6.73 -6.79
C LEU A 38 -1.79 -6.45 -6.58
N MET A 39 -1.20 -5.68 -7.48
CA MET A 39 0.20 -5.27 -7.41
C MET A 39 0.34 -3.76 -7.51
N TYR A 40 1.53 -3.28 -7.17
CA TYR A 40 1.88 -1.85 -7.26
C TYR A 40 3.22 -1.71 -7.97
N THR A 41 3.39 -0.59 -8.67
CA THR A 41 4.71 -0.21 -9.17
C THR A 41 5.67 0.05 -8.00
N GLU A 42 6.96 0.13 -8.26
CA GLU A 42 7.87 0.82 -7.36
C GLU A 42 7.35 2.24 -7.12
N PHE A 43 7.64 2.82 -5.95
CA PHE A 43 7.13 4.17 -5.66
C PHE A 43 7.87 5.25 -6.48
N ILE A 44 7.10 6.16 -7.05
CA ILE A 44 7.56 7.20 -7.97
C ILE A 44 7.60 8.55 -7.26
N SER A 45 8.72 9.24 -7.35
CA SER A 45 8.84 10.61 -6.83
C SER A 45 7.98 11.57 -7.63
N SER A 46 7.09 12.31 -6.96
CA SER A 46 6.30 13.37 -7.59
C SER A 46 7.17 14.44 -8.23
N GLU A 47 8.23 14.90 -7.55
CA GLU A 47 9.19 15.87 -8.10
C GLU A 47 9.93 15.33 -9.32
N GLY A 48 10.28 14.02 -9.32
CA GLY A 48 10.92 13.39 -10.46
C GLY A 48 9.98 13.29 -11.66
N LEU A 49 8.72 12.98 -11.40
CA LEU A 49 7.72 12.79 -12.45
C LEU A 49 7.36 14.10 -13.15
N ILE A 50 7.08 15.18 -12.41
CA ILE A 50 6.75 16.49 -12.98
C ILE A 50 7.93 17.13 -13.71
N ARG A 51 9.18 16.75 -13.40
CA ARG A 51 10.39 17.22 -14.09
C ARG A 51 10.83 16.28 -15.23
N ASP A 52 9.97 15.38 -15.65
CA ASP A 52 10.25 14.46 -16.75
C ASP A 52 11.51 13.57 -16.55
N ALA A 53 11.87 13.28 -15.29
CA ALA A 53 13.02 12.43 -15.01
C ALA A 53 12.83 11.02 -15.60
N ALA A 54 13.76 10.58 -16.44
CA ALA A 54 13.65 9.32 -17.19
C ALA A 54 13.33 8.11 -16.30
N LYS A 55 13.98 7.98 -15.14
CA LYS A 55 13.71 6.90 -14.18
C LYS A 55 12.30 6.94 -13.61
N SER A 56 11.75 8.14 -13.36
CA SER A 56 10.39 8.28 -12.86
C SER A 56 9.36 7.92 -13.93
N LYS A 57 9.60 8.32 -15.17
CA LYS A 57 8.75 7.95 -16.31
C LYS A 57 8.78 6.43 -16.58
N GLN A 58 9.95 5.81 -16.54
CA GLN A 58 10.08 4.36 -16.74
C GLN A 58 9.25 3.56 -15.73
N LYS A 59 9.13 4.03 -14.49
CA LYS A 59 8.30 3.37 -13.46
C LYS A 59 6.80 3.48 -13.71
N LEU A 60 6.34 4.31 -14.66
CA LEU A 60 4.95 4.34 -15.10
C LEU A 60 4.60 3.19 -16.06
N ASP A 61 5.60 2.45 -16.55
CA ASP A 61 5.37 1.32 -17.46
C ASP A 61 4.63 0.21 -16.72
N ILE A 62 3.39 -0.01 -17.17
CA ILE A 62 2.51 -1.07 -16.70
C ILE A 62 2.01 -1.89 -17.89
N PHE A 63 1.75 -3.16 -17.66
CA PHE A 63 1.40 -4.10 -18.71
C PHE A 63 0.05 -4.75 -18.42
N GLU A 64 -0.68 -5.12 -19.46
CA GLU A 64 -2.03 -5.68 -19.32
C GLU A 64 -2.06 -6.96 -18.48
N TYR A 65 -1.02 -7.80 -18.57
CA TYR A 65 -0.91 -9.03 -17.78
C TYR A 65 -0.71 -8.81 -16.27
N GLU A 66 -0.39 -7.59 -15.84
CA GLU A 66 -0.19 -7.24 -14.43
C GLU A 66 -1.48 -6.83 -13.72
N ARG A 67 -2.54 -6.54 -14.49
CA ARG A 67 -3.79 -6.03 -13.93
C ARG A 67 -4.47 -7.01 -12.97
N PRO A 68 -5.08 -6.50 -11.90
CA PRO A 68 -5.13 -5.09 -11.52
C PRO A 68 -3.79 -4.59 -10.95
N ILE A 69 -3.43 -3.34 -11.27
CA ILE A 69 -2.18 -2.70 -10.84
C ILE A 69 -2.39 -1.25 -10.42
N GLY A 70 -1.77 -0.86 -9.30
CA GLY A 70 -1.70 0.51 -8.84
C GLY A 70 -0.37 1.19 -9.16
N ILE A 71 -0.39 2.48 -9.49
CA ILE A 71 0.82 3.30 -9.53
C ILE A 71 0.98 3.97 -8.17
N GLN A 72 2.13 3.73 -7.51
CA GLN A 72 2.40 4.32 -6.20
C GLN A 72 3.27 5.56 -6.32
N LEU A 73 2.82 6.66 -5.70
CA LEU A 73 3.47 7.97 -5.67
C LEU A 73 3.96 8.34 -4.28
N PHE A 74 5.05 9.10 -4.19
CA PHE A 74 5.47 9.74 -2.95
C PHE A 74 5.99 11.15 -3.21
N GLY A 75 5.80 12.03 -2.24
CA GLY A 75 6.26 13.41 -2.29
C GLY A 75 5.98 14.14 -0.98
N GLY A 76 6.56 15.33 -0.83
CA GLY A 76 6.38 16.18 0.35
C GLY A 76 5.64 17.49 0.05
N ASP A 77 5.36 17.79 -1.21
CA ASP A 77 4.64 18.97 -1.66
C ASP A 77 3.27 18.60 -2.20
N ILE A 78 2.22 19.34 -1.80
CA ILE A 78 0.83 19.03 -2.13
C ILE A 78 0.57 19.24 -3.62
N GLY A 79 1.07 20.35 -4.19
CA GLY A 79 0.88 20.69 -5.59
C GLY A 79 1.56 19.68 -6.52
N ASN A 80 2.81 19.34 -6.20
CA ASN A 80 3.57 18.33 -6.96
C ASN A 80 2.92 16.96 -6.88
N MET A 81 2.38 16.56 -5.73
CA MET A 81 1.70 15.27 -5.58
C MET A 81 0.40 15.21 -6.37
N ARG A 82 -0.36 16.29 -6.42
CA ARG A 82 -1.57 16.39 -7.24
C ARG A 82 -1.24 16.26 -8.73
N GLU A 83 -0.29 17.06 -9.24
CA GLU A 83 0.13 17.01 -10.63
C GLU A 83 0.69 15.63 -11.02
N ALA A 84 1.52 15.03 -10.15
CA ALA A 84 2.04 13.69 -10.37
C ALA A 84 0.94 12.63 -10.43
N ALA A 85 -0.14 12.78 -9.65
CA ALA A 85 -1.28 11.88 -9.70
C ALA A 85 -2.06 11.99 -11.03
N GLU A 86 -2.21 13.20 -11.57
CA GLU A 86 -2.80 13.41 -12.88
C GLU A 86 -1.96 12.80 -14.00
N ILE A 87 -0.63 12.95 -13.95
CA ILE A 87 0.32 12.29 -14.88
C ILE A 87 0.23 10.75 -14.76
N ALA A 88 0.23 10.23 -13.53
CA ALA A 88 0.13 8.79 -13.29
C ALA A 88 -1.22 8.23 -13.77
N ALA A 89 -2.31 8.95 -13.57
CA ALA A 89 -3.63 8.55 -14.06
C ALA A 89 -3.70 8.47 -15.59
N ALA A 90 -2.95 9.31 -16.31
CA ALA A 90 -2.85 9.26 -17.78
C ALA A 90 -2.20 7.95 -18.29
N ALA A 91 -1.39 7.25 -17.47
CA ALA A 91 -0.88 5.91 -17.76
C ALA A 91 -1.94 4.81 -17.61
N LYS A 92 -3.15 5.16 -17.17
CA LYS A 92 -4.33 4.27 -17.03
C LYS A 92 -4.11 3.06 -16.13
N PRO A 93 -3.56 3.22 -14.90
CA PRO A 93 -3.58 2.15 -13.91
C PRO A 93 -5.01 1.86 -13.44
N ASP A 94 -5.20 0.83 -12.64
CA ASP A 94 -6.49 0.53 -12.02
C ASP A 94 -6.76 1.39 -10.78
N LEU A 95 -5.70 1.91 -10.14
CA LEU A 95 -5.77 2.84 -9.01
C LEU A 95 -4.48 3.66 -8.85
N ILE A 96 -4.57 4.75 -8.09
CA ILE A 96 -3.40 5.51 -7.62
C ILE A 96 -3.20 5.21 -6.13
N ASP A 97 -1.96 4.88 -5.74
CA ASP A 97 -1.62 4.64 -4.33
C ASP A 97 -0.64 5.71 -3.81
N ILE A 98 -0.82 6.12 -2.56
CA ILE A 98 0.02 7.13 -1.93
C ILE A 98 0.90 6.48 -0.87
N ASN A 99 2.22 6.69 -0.95
CA ASN A 99 3.19 6.18 0.00
C ASN A 99 3.41 7.14 1.16
N TYR A 100 2.88 6.80 2.32
CA TYR A 100 3.19 7.42 3.62
C TYR A 100 3.92 6.46 4.56
N GLY A 101 4.57 5.44 4.00
CA GLY A 101 5.21 4.39 4.79
C GLY A 101 6.72 4.24 4.59
N CYS A 102 7.31 4.82 3.54
CA CYS A 102 8.75 4.69 3.27
C CYS A 102 9.58 5.31 4.41
N PRO A 103 10.40 4.51 5.14
CA PRO A 103 11.13 5.00 6.29
C PRO A 103 12.52 5.55 5.95
N VAL A 104 12.94 5.44 4.68
CA VAL A 104 14.30 5.76 4.23
C VAL A 104 14.61 7.24 4.48
N LYS A 105 15.79 7.51 5.04
CA LYS A 105 16.21 8.87 5.41
C LYS A 105 16.16 9.85 4.23
N ALA A 106 16.60 9.41 3.05
CA ALA A 106 16.60 10.24 1.83
C ALA A 106 15.19 10.71 1.41
N VAL A 107 14.14 9.94 1.74
CA VAL A 107 12.74 10.30 1.51
C VAL A 107 12.21 11.16 2.66
N ALA A 108 12.43 10.73 3.90
CA ALA A 108 11.93 11.41 5.08
C ALA A 108 12.50 12.82 5.27
N CYS A 109 13.78 13.05 4.95
CA CYS A 109 14.40 14.38 5.02
C CYS A 109 13.79 15.40 4.06
N LYS A 110 13.06 14.95 3.03
CA LYS A 110 12.30 15.80 2.10
C LYS A 110 10.86 16.04 2.57
N GLY A 111 10.50 15.65 3.79
CA GLY A 111 9.13 15.74 4.29
C GLY A 111 8.14 14.82 3.57
N ALA A 112 8.64 13.72 2.96
CA ALA A 112 7.86 12.78 2.16
C ALA A 112 7.79 11.39 2.81
N GLY A 113 6.94 10.53 2.28
CA GLY A 113 6.76 9.16 2.80
C GLY A 113 6.32 9.17 4.26
N ALA A 114 6.99 8.37 5.09
CA ALA A 114 6.65 8.26 6.51
C ALA A 114 6.88 9.54 7.34
N ALA A 115 7.58 10.56 6.81
CA ALA A 115 7.71 11.84 7.51
C ALA A 115 6.37 12.55 7.71
N LEU A 116 5.40 12.32 6.83
CA LEU A 116 4.06 12.89 6.94
C LEU A 116 3.26 12.33 8.13
N LEU A 117 3.70 11.24 8.76
CA LEU A 117 3.17 10.77 10.05
C LEU A 117 3.40 11.76 11.20
N GLN A 118 4.27 12.75 11.03
CA GLN A 118 4.49 13.84 11.99
C GLN A 118 3.64 15.08 11.69
N ASP A 119 2.98 15.13 10.52
CA ASP A 119 2.11 16.24 10.09
C ASP A 119 0.83 15.67 9.45
N ILE A 120 -0.05 15.16 10.32
CA ILE A 120 -1.31 14.55 9.88
C ILE A 120 -2.23 15.53 9.13
N PRO A 121 -2.35 16.82 9.55
CA PRO A 121 -3.11 17.79 8.77
C PRO A 121 -2.63 17.91 7.33
N LYS A 122 -1.32 17.97 7.10
CA LYS A 122 -0.72 18.01 5.75
C LYS A 122 -0.97 16.72 4.98
N MET A 123 -0.80 15.55 5.63
CA MET A 123 -1.10 14.24 5.04
C MET A 123 -2.54 14.19 4.52
N VAL A 124 -3.51 14.55 5.37
CA VAL A 124 -4.94 14.56 5.03
C VAL A 124 -5.21 15.53 3.88
N LYS A 125 -4.68 16.76 3.95
CA LYS A 125 -4.88 17.77 2.90
C LYS A 125 -4.29 17.33 1.55
N MET A 126 -3.09 16.76 1.56
CA MET A 126 -2.44 16.23 0.35
C MET A 126 -3.27 15.10 -0.28
N THR A 127 -3.76 14.18 0.53
CA THR A 127 -4.59 13.07 0.06
C THR A 127 -5.92 13.58 -0.51
N GLU A 128 -6.55 14.55 0.14
CA GLU A 128 -7.80 15.18 -0.33
C GLU A 128 -7.62 15.81 -1.72
N GLU A 129 -6.52 16.54 -1.94
CA GLU A 129 -6.23 17.18 -3.23
C GLU A 129 -6.02 16.11 -4.33
N ILE A 130 -5.36 14.99 -4.02
CA ILE A 130 -5.18 13.89 -4.97
C ILE A 130 -6.52 13.21 -5.27
N VAL A 131 -7.33 12.90 -4.26
CA VAL A 131 -8.65 12.27 -4.44
C VAL A 131 -9.54 13.13 -5.35
N LYS A 132 -9.46 14.47 -5.23
CA LYS A 132 -10.23 15.42 -6.06
C LYS A 132 -9.70 15.55 -7.50
N SER A 133 -8.41 15.28 -7.72
CA SER A 133 -7.76 15.51 -9.02
C SER A 133 -7.90 14.37 -10.02
N VAL A 134 -8.20 13.15 -9.55
CA VAL A 134 -8.28 11.96 -10.41
C VAL A 134 -9.64 11.25 -10.27
N SER A 135 -10.08 10.60 -11.34
CA SER A 135 -11.31 9.78 -11.33
C SER A 135 -11.06 8.33 -10.87
N LEU A 136 -9.80 7.92 -10.77
CA LEU A 136 -9.40 6.58 -10.33
C LEU A 136 -9.55 6.45 -8.82
N PRO A 137 -9.79 5.23 -8.29
CA PRO A 137 -9.69 4.98 -6.86
C PRO A 137 -8.31 5.39 -6.33
N VAL A 138 -8.30 6.12 -5.21
CA VAL A 138 -7.07 6.49 -4.51
C VAL A 138 -6.93 5.63 -3.25
N THR A 139 -5.79 5.00 -3.06
CA THR A 139 -5.48 4.21 -1.87
C THR A 139 -4.26 4.78 -1.14
N VAL A 140 -4.08 4.39 0.10
CA VAL A 140 -2.94 4.85 0.92
C VAL A 140 -2.23 3.66 1.53
N LYS A 141 -0.89 3.66 1.47
CA LYS A 141 -0.04 2.74 2.22
C LYS A 141 0.78 3.49 3.27
N THR A 142 0.63 3.11 4.54
CA THR A 142 1.26 3.81 5.66
C THR A 142 1.78 2.85 6.74
N ARG A 143 2.15 3.40 7.91
CA ARG A 143 2.64 2.70 9.10
C ARG A 143 1.80 3.07 10.33
N LEU A 144 2.08 2.43 11.49
CA LEU A 144 1.37 2.66 12.75
C LEU A 144 1.50 4.08 13.29
N GLY A 145 2.56 4.78 12.91
CA GLY A 145 2.95 6.10 13.36
C GLY A 145 4.42 6.37 13.13
N TRP A 146 4.92 7.52 13.58
CA TRP A 146 6.33 7.87 13.47
C TRP A 146 7.20 7.02 14.41
N ASP A 147 6.83 6.96 15.69
CA ASP A 147 7.50 6.19 16.75
C ASP A 147 6.47 5.57 17.71
N ASP A 148 6.93 4.93 18.78
CA ASP A 148 6.04 4.26 19.73
C ASP A 148 5.16 5.21 20.53
N LYS A 149 5.52 6.49 20.65
CA LYS A 149 4.74 7.50 21.37
C LYS A 149 3.64 8.14 20.49
N THR A 150 3.79 8.00 19.17
CA THR A 150 2.93 8.65 18.17
C THR A 150 2.23 7.63 17.27
N LYS A 151 1.87 6.46 17.79
CA LYS A 151 1.05 5.45 17.10
C LYS A 151 -0.41 5.92 17.03
N ASN A 152 -0.74 6.70 16.02
CA ASN A 152 -2.04 7.35 15.81
C ASN A 152 -2.85 6.80 14.64
N ILE A 153 -2.47 5.62 14.12
CA ILE A 153 -3.02 5.07 12.87
C ILE A 153 -4.55 4.89 12.88
N VAL A 154 -5.17 4.60 14.04
CA VAL A 154 -6.62 4.42 14.13
C VAL A 154 -7.36 5.72 13.79
N GLU A 155 -6.93 6.85 14.36
CA GLU A 155 -7.47 8.18 14.04
C GLU A 155 -7.15 8.58 12.59
N VAL A 156 -5.91 8.34 12.16
CA VAL A 156 -5.47 8.65 10.79
C VAL A 156 -6.31 7.89 9.76
N ALA A 157 -6.63 6.62 10.01
CA ALA A 157 -7.46 5.80 9.15
C ALA A 157 -8.85 6.40 8.93
N GLU A 158 -9.52 6.85 10.00
CA GLU A 158 -10.82 7.53 9.91
C GLU A 158 -10.72 8.81 9.08
N ARG A 159 -9.75 9.66 9.38
CA ARG A 159 -9.56 10.94 8.67
C ARG A 159 -9.29 10.75 7.17
N LEU A 160 -8.50 9.72 6.82
CA LEU A 160 -8.23 9.39 5.42
C LEU A 160 -9.47 8.82 4.71
N GLN A 161 -10.25 7.98 5.38
CA GLN A 161 -11.52 7.51 4.84
C GLN A 161 -12.50 8.66 4.60
N ASP A 162 -12.64 9.57 5.56
CA ASP A 162 -13.59 10.69 5.51
C ASP A 162 -13.33 11.63 4.31
N ILE A 163 -12.10 11.69 3.81
CA ILE A 163 -11.74 12.46 2.60
C ILE A 163 -11.82 11.65 1.30
N GLY A 164 -12.24 10.38 1.37
CA GLY A 164 -12.62 9.58 0.20
C GLY A 164 -11.56 8.64 -0.36
N ILE A 165 -10.55 8.20 0.42
CA ILE A 165 -9.71 7.10 -0.05
C ILE A 165 -10.54 5.82 -0.21
N ALA A 166 -10.16 4.98 -1.16
CA ALA A 166 -10.88 3.75 -1.49
C ALA A 166 -10.40 2.50 -0.72
N ALA A 167 -9.18 2.52 -0.18
CA ALA A 167 -8.63 1.48 0.68
C ALA A 167 -7.39 1.98 1.45
N LEU A 168 -7.08 1.29 2.55
CA LEU A 168 -5.92 1.59 3.39
C LEU A 168 -5.07 0.33 3.60
N THR A 169 -3.76 0.43 3.36
CA THR A 169 -2.79 -0.61 3.75
C THR A 169 -1.92 -0.11 4.90
N VAL A 170 -1.80 -0.89 5.96
CA VAL A 170 -1.01 -0.52 7.13
C VAL A 170 0.09 -1.53 7.39
N HIS A 171 1.35 -1.06 7.42
CA HIS A 171 2.47 -1.85 7.90
C HIS A 171 2.51 -1.81 9.43
N GLY A 172 2.51 -2.99 10.09
CA GLY A 172 2.51 -3.17 11.54
C GLY A 172 3.80 -2.72 12.26
N ARG A 173 4.50 -1.71 11.76
CA ARG A 173 5.68 -1.08 12.37
C ARG A 173 5.58 0.43 12.31
N THR A 174 6.25 1.10 13.25
CA THR A 174 6.47 2.54 13.17
C THR A 174 7.59 2.89 12.17
N ARG A 175 7.72 4.18 11.82
CA ARG A 175 8.84 4.64 10.98
C ARG A 175 10.19 4.39 11.65
N VAL A 176 10.31 4.64 12.95
CA VAL A 176 11.57 4.50 13.70
C VAL A 176 12.02 3.04 13.78
N GLN A 177 11.08 2.11 13.90
CA GLN A 177 11.40 0.68 13.86
C GLN A 177 12.01 0.25 12.52
N MET A 178 11.68 0.92 11.42
CA MET A 178 12.04 0.48 10.06
C MET A 178 11.63 -0.98 9.79
N TYR A 179 12.55 -1.92 9.98
CA TYR A 179 12.33 -3.37 9.84
C TYR A 179 12.75 -4.16 11.10
N LYS A 180 13.12 -3.46 12.20
CA LYS A 180 13.54 -4.08 13.45
C LYS A 180 12.33 -4.60 14.24
N GLY A 181 12.56 -5.63 15.06
CA GLY A 181 11.52 -6.26 15.86
C GLY A 181 10.45 -6.95 14.99
N GLU A 182 9.30 -7.24 15.57
CA GLU A 182 8.16 -7.85 14.91
C GLU A 182 7.11 -6.80 14.52
N ALA A 183 6.34 -7.09 13.48
CA ALA A 183 5.20 -6.29 13.08
C ALA A 183 4.03 -6.52 14.05
N ASP A 184 3.57 -5.45 14.68
CA ASP A 184 2.43 -5.47 15.60
C ASP A 184 1.14 -5.09 14.85
N TRP A 185 0.23 -6.04 14.66
CA TRP A 185 -1.03 -5.82 13.97
C TRP A 185 -2.19 -5.43 14.89
N THR A 186 -1.95 -5.26 16.19
CA THR A 186 -3.00 -4.91 17.16
C THR A 186 -3.78 -3.66 16.76
N LEU A 187 -3.08 -2.59 16.34
CA LEU A 187 -3.76 -1.37 15.89
C LEU A 187 -4.43 -1.52 14.53
N ILE A 188 -3.97 -2.45 13.67
CA ILE A 188 -4.64 -2.77 12.40
C ILE A 188 -5.99 -3.44 12.71
N GLY A 189 -6.01 -4.39 13.65
CA GLY A 189 -7.26 -4.99 14.15
C GLY A 189 -8.21 -3.94 14.74
N LYS A 190 -7.69 -2.98 15.52
CA LYS A 190 -8.50 -1.88 16.07
C LYS A 190 -9.13 -0.99 15.01
N ILE A 191 -8.46 -0.77 13.87
CA ILE A 191 -9.08 -0.08 12.73
C ILE A 191 -10.28 -0.88 12.23
N LYS A 192 -10.16 -2.20 12.11
CA LYS A 192 -11.25 -3.07 11.64
C LYS A 192 -12.40 -3.19 12.64
N GLU A 193 -12.13 -3.14 13.93
CA GLU A 193 -13.16 -3.12 14.99
C GLU A 193 -13.97 -1.82 15.00
N ASN A 194 -13.46 -0.75 14.38
CA ASN A 194 -14.15 0.54 14.36
C ASN A 194 -15.37 0.49 13.42
N PRO A 195 -16.60 0.64 13.92
CA PRO A 195 -17.80 0.54 13.10
C PRO A 195 -17.95 1.66 12.05
N ARG A 196 -17.16 2.75 12.18
CA ARG A 196 -17.11 3.83 11.19
C ARG A 196 -16.28 3.46 9.95
N MET A 197 -15.35 2.50 10.08
CA MET A 197 -14.53 2.06 8.94
C MET A 197 -15.34 1.24 7.95
N LYS A 198 -15.47 1.74 6.73
CA LYS A 198 -16.27 1.12 5.64
C LYS A 198 -15.41 0.68 4.45
N ILE A 199 -14.22 1.26 4.32
CA ILE A 199 -13.28 0.89 3.24
C ILE A 199 -12.47 -0.35 3.62
N PRO A 200 -11.95 -1.11 2.63
CA PRO A 200 -11.04 -2.21 2.88
C PRO A 200 -9.77 -1.76 3.61
N VAL A 201 -9.35 -2.57 4.58
CA VAL A 201 -8.10 -2.41 5.32
C VAL A 201 -7.23 -3.64 5.12
N PHE A 202 -6.05 -3.44 4.56
CA PHE A 202 -5.08 -4.50 4.30
C PHE A 202 -3.95 -4.45 5.32
N GLY A 203 -3.64 -5.61 5.90
CA GLY A 203 -2.52 -5.73 6.83
C GLY A 203 -1.21 -6.05 6.10
N ASN A 204 -0.10 -5.52 6.60
CA ASN A 204 1.23 -5.73 6.04
C ASN A 204 2.28 -5.88 7.16
N GLY A 205 3.25 -6.75 6.94
CA GLY A 205 4.40 -6.96 7.82
C GLY A 205 4.50 -8.38 8.35
N ASP A 206 5.65 -8.99 8.12
CA ASP A 206 6.09 -10.30 8.61
C ASP A 206 5.19 -11.50 8.25
N ILE A 207 4.43 -11.38 7.19
CA ILE A 207 3.70 -12.53 6.62
C ILE A 207 4.66 -13.28 5.71
N ASP A 208 5.09 -14.44 6.15
CA ASP A 208 6.13 -15.28 5.54
C ASP A 208 5.73 -16.75 5.39
N SER A 209 4.56 -17.14 5.91
CA SER A 209 4.00 -18.47 5.74
C SER A 209 2.48 -18.46 5.56
N PRO A 210 1.90 -19.54 4.98
CA PRO A 210 0.45 -19.71 4.85
C PRO A 210 -0.28 -19.72 6.20
N GLU A 211 0.29 -20.38 7.21
CA GLU A 211 -0.29 -20.48 8.55
C GLU A 211 -0.41 -19.10 9.19
N LYS A 212 0.66 -18.32 9.11
CA LYS A 212 0.68 -16.96 9.66
C LYS A 212 -0.27 -16.03 8.91
N ALA A 213 -0.39 -16.17 7.60
CA ALA A 213 -1.37 -15.43 6.82
C ALA A 213 -2.80 -15.73 7.29
N LYS A 214 -3.14 -17.01 7.51
CA LYS A 214 -4.43 -17.42 8.04
C LYS A 214 -4.66 -16.92 9.45
N GLU A 215 -3.71 -17.13 10.36
CA GLU A 215 -3.80 -16.67 11.75
C GLU A 215 -4.07 -15.16 11.81
N TYR A 216 -3.31 -14.36 11.08
CA TYR A 216 -3.41 -12.91 11.12
C TYR A 216 -4.70 -12.40 10.47
N PHE A 217 -5.14 -13.03 9.40
CA PHE A 217 -6.43 -12.73 8.79
C PHE A 217 -7.59 -13.00 9.75
N GLU A 218 -7.63 -14.18 10.36
CA GLU A 218 -8.68 -14.58 11.31
C GLU A 218 -8.64 -13.74 12.58
N ARG A 219 -7.45 -13.45 13.11
CA ARG A 219 -7.26 -12.72 14.36
C ARG A 219 -7.59 -11.24 14.24
N TYR A 220 -7.16 -10.59 13.17
CA TYR A 220 -7.29 -9.13 13.00
C TYR A 220 -8.40 -8.73 12.05
N GLN A 221 -9.12 -9.67 11.45
CA GLN A 221 -10.29 -9.48 10.60
C GLN A 221 -10.05 -8.47 9.44
N VAL A 222 -8.81 -8.42 8.93
CA VAL A 222 -8.45 -7.58 7.78
C VAL A 222 -9.13 -8.06 6.50
N ASP A 223 -9.31 -7.18 5.53
CA ASP A 223 -9.98 -7.51 4.26
C ASP A 223 -9.05 -8.23 3.27
N GLY A 224 -7.75 -8.24 3.54
CA GLY A 224 -6.72 -8.95 2.79
C GLY A 224 -5.34 -8.65 3.35
N ILE A 225 -4.32 -9.25 2.75
CA ILE A 225 -2.93 -9.19 3.22
C ILE A 225 -2.01 -8.69 2.11
N MET A 226 -1.13 -7.74 2.46
CA MET A 226 -0.04 -7.32 1.57
C MET A 226 1.27 -7.99 1.98
N ILE A 227 1.93 -8.65 1.02
CA ILE A 227 3.17 -9.39 1.20
C ILE A 227 4.31 -8.62 0.51
N GLY A 228 5.42 -8.44 1.21
CA GLY A 228 6.62 -7.80 0.69
C GLY A 228 7.79 -8.78 0.58
N ARG A 229 8.72 -8.70 1.51
CA ARG A 229 10.00 -9.42 1.49
C ARG A 229 9.88 -10.94 1.31
N ALA A 230 8.82 -11.56 1.81
CA ALA A 230 8.59 -12.99 1.65
C ALA A 230 8.37 -13.41 0.19
N ALA A 231 7.96 -12.50 -0.69
CA ALA A 231 7.85 -12.77 -2.12
C ALA A 231 9.20 -12.75 -2.85
N ILE A 232 10.25 -12.15 -2.25
CA ILE A 232 11.60 -12.09 -2.84
C ILE A 232 12.21 -13.49 -2.80
N GLY A 233 12.53 -14.05 -3.98
CA GLY A 233 13.03 -15.43 -4.10
C GLY A 233 11.96 -16.52 -3.93
N PHE A 234 10.73 -16.15 -3.55
CA PHE A 234 9.63 -17.09 -3.35
C PHE A 234 8.28 -16.51 -3.81
N PRO A 235 8.12 -16.12 -5.08
CA PRO A 235 6.92 -15.44 -5.57
C PRO A 235 5.64 -16.29 -5.55
N TRP A 236 5.74 -17.61 -5.47
CA TRP A 236 4.61 -18.54 -5.33
C TRP A 236 4.03 -18.61 -3.93
N VAL A 237 4.54 -17.86 -2.97
CA VAL A 237 3.96 -17.71 -1.62
C VAL A 237 2.46 -17.35 -1.68
N PHE A 238 2.04 -16.56 -2.66
CA PHE A 238 0.63 -16.20 -2.84
C PHE A 238 -0.25 -17.42 -3.14
N ASN A 239 0.17 -18.29 -4.07
CA ASN A 239 -0.58 -19.51 -4.39
C ASN A 239 -0.58 -20.51 -3.22
N GLN A 240 0.52 -20.61 -2.47
CA GLN A 240 0.56 -21.45 -1.27
C GLN A 240 -0.42 -20.97 -0.20
N ILE A 241 -0.46 -19.66 0.07
CA ILE A 241 -1.43 -19.10 1.01
C ILE A 241 -2.86 -19.39 0.55
N LYS A 242 -3.16 -19.19 -0.73
CA LYS A 242 -4.49 -19.48 -1.29
C LYS A 242 -4.88 -20.96 -1.16
N ALA A 243 -3.97 -21.87 -1.47
CA ALA A 243 -4.20 -23.31 -1.31
C ALA A 243 -4.47 -23.67 0.16
N TYR A 244 -3.62 -23.17 1.05
CA TYR A 244 -3.77 -23.41 2.49
C TYR A 244 -5.09 -22.87 3.06
N LEU A 245 -5.52 -21.70 2.62
CA LEU A 245 -6.80 -21.13 3.03
C LEU A 245 -8.00 -21.90 2.50
N LYS A 246 -7.86 -22.52 1.32
CA LYS A 246 -8.93 -23.28 0.68
C LYS A 246 -9.15 -24.65 1.32
N ASP A 247 -8.08 -25.42 1.54
CA ASP A 247 -8.17 -26.83 1.91
C ASP A 247 -7.08 -27.28 2.91
N GLY A 248 -6.23 -26.38 3.38
CA GLY A 248 -5.15 -26.68 4.34
C GLY A 248 -3.91 -27.32 3.70
N THR A 249 -3.79 -27.33 2.36
CA THR A 249 -2.61 -27.87 1.67
C THR A 249 -1.53 -26.81 1.48
N ILE A 250 -0.25 -27.22 1.51
CA ILE A 250 0.92 -26.36 1.24
C ILE A 250 1.65 -26.89 0.01
#